data_0ded5faa1b5c2c815228a9af90d8f7cb
#
_entry.id   0ded5faa1b5c2c815228a9af90d8f7cb
#
_cell.length_a   1.000
_cell.length_b   1.000
_cell.length_c   1.000
_cell.angle_alpha   90.00
_cell.angle_beta   90.00
_cell.angle_gamma   90.00
#
_symmetry.space_group_name_H-M   'P 1'
#
loop_
_entity.id
_entity.type
_entity.pdbx_description
1 polymer ?
#
loop_
_entity_poly.entity_id
_entity_poly.type
_entity_poly.pdbx_seq_one_letter_code
_entity_poly.pdbx_strand_id
1 'polypeptide(L)'
;MKYIVIDTETTGLDKYNHEMISLGAIVMIDNVITERFEVKVKPRRLDQADSKAMKVNGYSEYKWRKAIDPSLAASLIHAFFLRHQDGSLVGHNVQFDIGFISEFCGEFNHNVKFPSPYLDTRDICRATLAPFGLQSMSLDNICLFLGWERRKAHTAMSDCEDCVKILRSLCPPSTRFILRLHTMKMIREIRGLIS
;
A
#
# COMPACT_ATOMS: atom_id res chain seq x y z
N MET A 1 16.56 8.48 7.88
CA MET A 1 15.50 7.53 8.32
C MET A 1 15.13 6.65 7.15
N LYS A 2 15.02 5.33 7.32
CA LYS A 2 14.73 4.36 6.26
C LYS A 2 13.32 3.80 6.41
N TYR A 3 12.54 3.84 5.33
CA TYR A 3 11.20 3.26 5.23
C TYR A 3 11.16 2.23 4.11
N ILE A 4 10.47 1.12 4.36
CA ILE A 4 10.15 0.09 3.37
C ILE A 4 8.64 0.11 3.21
N VAL A 5 8.16 0.75 2.15
CA VAL A 5 6.72 0.89 1.84
C VAL A 5 6.30 -0.29 1.01
N ILE A 6 5.25 -1.00 1.41
CA ILE A 6 4.73 -2.18 0.73
C ILE A 6 3.25 -2.06 0.43
N ASP A 7 2.81 -2.79 -0.58
CA ASP A 7 1.42 -3.04 -0.91
C ASP A 7 1.30 -4.33 -1.70
N THR A 8 0.18 -5.05 -1.52
CA THR A 8 -0.08 -6.34 -2.18
C THR A 8 -1.40 -6.33 -2.93
N GLU A 9 -1.43 -6.93 -4.12
CA GLU A 9 -2.66 -7.29 -4.80
C GLU A 9 -2.96 -8.77 -4.57
N THR A 10 -4.22 -9.05 -4.25
CA THR A 10 -4.65 -10.39 -3.85
C THR A 10 -5.91 -10.82 -4.61
N THR A 11 -6.17 -12.12 -4.66
CA THR A 11 -7.39 -12.66 -5.25
C THR A 11 -8.61 -12.60 -4.33
N GLY A 12 -8.45 -12.03 -3.12
CA GLY A 12 -9.52 -11.84 -2.14
C GLY A 12 -8.95 -11.41 -0.78
N LEU A 13 -9.77 -11.42 0.27
CA LEU A 13 -9.41 -10.82 1.56
C LEU A 13 -8.90 -11.81 2.61
N ASP A 14 -9.07 -13.10 2.40
CA ASP A 14 -8.66 -14.16 3.33
C ASP A 14 -7.35 -14.79 2.86
N LYS A 15 -6.28 -14.55 3.59
CA LYS A 15 -4.92 -15.01 3.26
C LYS A 15 -4.75 -16.54 3.22
N TYR A 16 -5.68 -17.31 3.80
CA TYR A 16 -5.64 -18.77 3.79
C TYR A 16 -6.35 -19.36 2.56
N ASN A 17 -7.34 -18.66 2.04
CA ASN A 17 -8.15 -19.09 0.91
C ASN A 17 -7.82 -18.39 -0.40
N HIS A 18 -7.20 -17.21 -0.33
CA HIS A 18 -6.87 -16.41 -1.50
C HIS A 18 -5.36 -16.27 -1.68
N GLU A 19 -4.95 -15.88 -2.88
CA GLU A 19 -3.54 -15.79 -3.26
C GLU A 19 -3.08 -14.33 -3.37
N MET A 20 -1.84 -14.07 -2.98
CA MET A 20 -1.13 -12.85 -3.37
C MET A 20 -0.67 -13.00 -4.82
N ILE A 21 -1.08 -12.07 -5.68
CA ILE A 21 -0.76 -12.08 -7.11
C ILE A 21 0.19 -10.95 -7.54
N SER A 22 0.43 -9.98 -6.69
CA SER A 22 1.46 -8.94 -6.89
C SER A 22 1.93 -8.40 -5.56
N LEU A 23 3.20 -8.01 -5.50
CA LEU A 23 3.79 -7.22 -4.43
C LEU A 23 4.54 -6.04 -5.04
N GLY A 24 4.25 -4.84 -4.56
CA GLY A 24 5.05 -3.65 -4.76
C GLY A 24 5.81 -3.30 -3.49
N ALA A 25 7.04 -2.84 -3.61
CA ALA A 25 7.79 -2.28 -2.50
C ALA A 25 8.66 -1.10 -2.94
N ILE A 26 8.74 -0.07 -2.09
CA ILE A 26 9.58 1.11 -2.28
C ILE A 26 10.46 1.29 -1.05
N VAL A 27 11.77 1.33 -1.26
CA VAL A 27 12.72 1.71 -0.21
C VAL A 27 12.98 3.21 -0.30
N MET A 28 12.76 3.92 0.80
CA MET A 28 13.00 5.35 0.92
C MET A 28 13.97 5.62 2.06
N ILE A 29 15.07 6.33 1.78
CA ILE A 29 16.07 6.74 2.76
C ILE A 29 16.14 8.27 2.74
N ASP A 30 15.99 8.88 3.89
CA ASP A 30 16.06 10.35 4.07
C ASP A 30 15.22 11.11 3.01
N ASN A 31 14.01 10.62 2.80
CA ASN A 31 13.02 11.17 1.86
C ASN A 31 13.36 10.97 0.36
N VAL A 32 14.40 10.21 0.04
CA VAL A 32 14.80 9.84 -1.33
C VAL A 32 14.44 8.39 -1.59
N ILE A 33 13.76 8.10 -2.70
CA ILE A 33 13.48 6.72 -3.14
C ILE A 33 14.78 6.15 -3.71
N THR A 34 15.27 5.07 -3.09
CA THR A 34 16.53 4.42 -3.45
C THR A 34 16.34 3.09 -4.17
N GLU A 35 15.19 2.42 -3.96
CA GLU A 35 14.89 1.15 -4.63
C GLU A 35 13.38 1.03 -4.88
N ARG A 36 13.03 0.41 -5.99
CA ARG A 36 11.68 -0.08 -6.30
C ARG A 36 11.78 -1.57 -6.59
N PHE A 37 10.94 -2.35 -5.93
CA PHE A 37 10.80 -3.78 -6.15
C PHE A 37 9.35 -4.09 -6.50
N GLU A 38 9.12 -4.74 -7.61
CA GLU A 38 7.79 -5.17 -8.03
C GLU A 38 7.87 -6.60 -8.55
N VAL A 39 6.96 -7.44 -8.09
CA VAL A 39 6.83 -8.81 -8.57
C VAL A 39 5.37 -9.15 -8.82
N LYS A 40 5.08 -9.70 -9.98
CA LYS A 40 3.79 -10.34 -10.29
C LYS A 40 3.94 -11.84 -10.20
N VAL A 41 3.04 -12.46 -9.45
CA VAL A 41 3.04 -13.89 -9.19
C VAL A 41 1.99 -14.56 -10.04
N LYS A 42 2.34 -15.68 -10.68
CA LYS A 42 1.39 -16.47 -11.45
C LYS A 42 0.37 -17.11 -10.50
N PRO A 43 -0.92 -16.77 -10.62
CA PRO A 43 -1.94 -17.35 -9.75
C PRO A 43 -2.14 -18.84 -10.08
N ARG A 44 -2.47 -19.62 -9.07
CA ARG A 44 -2.67 -21.09 -9.14
C ARG A 44 -4.13 -21.51 -8.91
N ARG A 45 -4.92 -20.67 -8.21
CA ARG A 45 -6.27 -20.97 -7.73
C ARG A 45 -7.26 -19.89 -8.16
N LEU A 46 -7.28 -19.53 -9.46
CA LEU A 46 -8.20 -18.52 -10.00
C LEU A 46 -9.68 -18.89 -9.85
N ASP A 47 -10.00 -20.18 -9.75
CA ASP A 47 -11.33 -20.70 -9.46
C ASP A 47 -11.85 -20.32 -8.07
N GLN A 48 -10.96 -20.01 -7.13
CA GLN A 48 -11.28 -19.56 -5.77
C GLN A 48 -11.24 -18.02 -5.63
N ALA A 49 -10.89 -17.31 -6.69
CA ALA A 49 -10.72 -15.87 -6.64
C ALA A 49 -12.05 -15.12 -6.42
N ASP A 50 -12.03 -14.11 -5.53
CA ASP A 50 -13.15 -13.22 -5.35
C ASP A 50 -13.27 -12.26 -6.55
N SER A 51 -14.44 -12.26 -7.18
CA SER A 51 -14.71 -11.48 -8.39
C SER A 51 -14.59 -9.96 -8.18
N LYS A 52 -14.88 -9.47 -6.96
CA LYS A 52 -14.74 -8.04 -6.62
C LYS A 52 -13.26 -7.68 -6.49
N ALA A 53 -12.46 -8.53 -5.81
CA ALA A 53 -11.02 -8.32 -5.70
C ALA A 53 -10.36 -8.31 -7.08
N MET A 54 -10.71 -9.26 -7.95
CA MET A 54 -10.18 -9.36 -9.32
C MET A 54 -10.55 -8.15 -10.19
N LYS A 55 -11.74 -7.58 -9.96
CA LYS A 55 -12.17 -6.35 -10.64
C LYS A 55 -11.39 -5.13 -10.14
N VAL A 56 -11.14 -5.06 -8.84
CA VAL A 56 -10.40 -3.94 -8.20
C VAL A 56 -8.95 -3.93 -8.66
N ASN A 57 -8.22 -5.05 -8.53
CA ASN A 57 -6.82 -5.14 -8.92
C ASN A 57 -6.60 -5.19 -10.46
N GLY A 58 -7.70 -5.28 -11.22
CA GLY A 58 -7.69 -5.25 -12.68
C GLY A 58 -6.89 -6.38 -13.31
N TYR A 59 -6.90 -7.57 -12.66
CA TYR A 59 -6.26 -8.76 -13.20
C TYR A 59 -6.75 -9.07 -14.61
N SER A 60 -5.82 -9.45 -15.47
CA SER A 60 -6.09 -10.13 -16.74
C SER A 60 -4.88 -10.96 -17.15
N GLU A 61 -5.08 -12.04 -17.89
CA GLU A 61 -4.01 -12.89 -18.37
C GLU A 61 -2.96 -12.09 -19.14
N TYR A 62 -3.40 -11.11 -19.94
CA TYR A 62 -2.50 -10.22 -20.68
C TYR A 62 -1.60 -9.39 -19.74
N LYS A 63 -2.16 -8.80 -18.68
CA LYS A 63 -1.38 -8.01 -17.73
C LYS A 63 -0.45 -8.86 -16.87
N TRP A 64 -0.81 -10.15 -16.66
CA TRP A 64 -0.02 -11.13 -15.89
C TRP A 64 0.81 -12.08 -16.76
N ARG A 65 0.89 -11.86 -18.11
CA ARG A 65 1.67 -12.72 -19.02
C ARG A 65 3.15 -12.84 -18.68
N LYS A 66 3.69 -11.88 -17.92
CA LYS A 66 5.08 -11.86 -17.41
C LYS A 66 5.18 -12.21 -15.93
N ALA A 67 4.10 -12.69 -15.32
CA ALA A 67 4.13 -13.15 -13.94
C ALA A 67 5.07 -14.35 -13.82
N ILE A 68 5.81 -14.39 -12.74
CA ILE A 68 6.81 -15.42 -12.49
C ILE A 68 6.24 -16.56 -11.66
N ASP A 69 6.98 -17.66 -11.62
CA ASP A 69 6.65 -18.80 -10.80
C ASP A 69 6.58 -18.43 -9.30
N PRO A 70 5.58 -18.93 -8.56
CA PRO A 70 5.40 -18.60 -7.15
C PRO A 70 6.60 -18.91 -6.26
N SER A 71 7.32 -20.01 -6.49
CA SER A 71 8.48 -20.36 -5.67
C SER A 71 9.65 -19.40 -5.90
N LEU A 72 9.86 -18.98 -7.15
CA LEU A 72 10.83 -17.95 -7.49
C LEU A 72 10.44 -16.60 -6.87
N ALA A 73 9.15 -16.23 -6.95
CA ALA A 73 8.65 -15.01 -6.33
C ALA A 73 8.88 -15.00 -4.81
N ALA A 74 8.57 -16.10 -4.12
CA ALA A 74 8.79 -16.24 -2.68
C ALA A 74 10.27 -16.08 -2.30
N SER A 75 11.18 -16.67 -3.09
CA SER A 75 12.62 -16.52 -2.90
C SER A 75 13.09 -15.08 -3.07
N LEU A 76 12.61 -14.37 -4.10
CA LEU A 76 12.94 -12.97 -4.36
C LEU A 76 12.40 -12.04 -3.26
N ILE A 77 11.17 -12.27 -2.81
CA ILE A 77 10.54 -11.51 -1.71
C ILE A 77 11.31 -11.73 -0.40
N HIS A 78 11.64 -12.98 -0.07
CA HIS A 78 12.45 -13.28 1.11
C HIS A 78 13.81 -12.58 1.05
N ALA A 79 14.52 -12.66 -0.08
CA ALA A 79 15.79 -11.99 -0.28
C ALA A 79 15.69 -10.46 -0.18
N PHE A 80 14.59 -9.86 -0.67
CA PHE A 80 14.32 -8.42 -0.53
C PHE A 80 14.21 -8.04 0.94
N PHE A 81 13.37 -8.68 1.73
CA PHE A 81 13.21 -8.36 3.15
C PHE A 81 14.48 -8.65 3.96
N LEU A 82 15.24 -9.68 3.60
CA LEU A 82 16.51 -9.99 4.28
C LEU A 82 17.52 -8.84 4.15
N ARG A 83 17.54 -8.12 3.01
CA ARG A 83 18.43 -6.95 2.79
C ARG A 83 17.97 -5.69 3.50
N HIS A 84 16.70 -5.61 3.95
CA HIS A 84 16.10 -4.37 4.44
C HIS A 84 15.58 -4.46 5.87
N GLN A 85 16.33 -5.16 6.77
CA GLN A 85 15.93 -5.32 8.17
C GLN A 85 16.11 -4.06 9.03
N ASP A 86 16.85 -3.07 8.55
CA ASP A 86 17.28 -1.86 9.27
C ASP A 86 16.34 -0.65 9.07
N GLY A 87 15.11 -0.87 8.63
CA GLY A 87 14.13 0.18 8.37
C GLY A 87 12.84 0.03 9.17
N SER A 88 11.88 0.90 8.89
CA SER A 88 10.49 0.77 9.34
C SER A 88 9.61 0.29 8.20
N LEU A 89 8.79 -0.73 8.43
CA LEU A 89 7.82 -1.19 7.43
C LEU A 89 6.62 -0.26 7.39
N VAL A 90 6.15 0.07 6.21
CA VAL A 90 5.02 0.98 6.00
C VAL A 90 4.05 0.37 5.00
N GLY A 91 2.74 0.51 5.25
CA GLY A 91 1.69 0.12 4.33
C GLY A 91 0.40 0.86 4.62
N HIS A 92 -0.62 0.60 3.80
CA HIS A 92 -1.96 1.10 4.00
C HIS A 92 -2.88 -0.03 4.47
N ASN A 93 -3.03 -0.25 5.77
CA ASN A 93 -3.47 -1.47 6.42
C ASN A 93 -2.39 -2.56 6.42
N VAL A 94 -1.20 -2.17 6.82
CA VAL A 94 0.05 -2.95 6.68
C VAL A 94 -0.02 -4.38 7.21
N GLN A 95 -0.89 -4.65 8.20
CA GLN A 95 -1.08 -6.01 8.74
C GLN A 95 -1.70 -6.96 7.72
N PHE A 96 -2.51 -6.46 6.79
CA PHE A 96 -3.06 -7.23 5.69
C PHE A 96 -1.93 -7.75 4.78
N ASP A 97 -1.02 -6.85 4.38
CA ASP A 97 0.11 -7.19 3.51
C ASP A 97 1.08 -8.14 4.18
N ILE A 98 1.43 -7.89 5.45
CA ILE A 98 2.25 -8.78 6.26
C ILE A 98 1.64 -10.20 6.29
N GLY A 99 0.33 -10.27 6.50
CA GLY A 99 -0.38 -11.55 6.57
C GLY A 99 -0.29 -12.34 5.26
N PHE A 100 -0.55 -11.69 4.12
CA PHE A 100 -0.46 -12.34 2.80
C PHE A 100 0.97 -12.71 2.41
N ILE A 101 1.95 -11.83 2.66
CA ILE A 101 3.36 -12.13 2.36
C ILE A 101 3.86 -13.28 3.21
N SER A 102 3.53 -13.30 4.52
CA SER A 102 3.94 -14.38 5.42
C SER A 102 3.39 -15.73 4.99
N GLU A 103 2.09 -15.77 4.68
CA GLU A 103 1.43 -17.01 4.24
C GLU A 103 1.99 -17.50 2.91
N PHE A 104 2.08 -16.59 1.91
CA PHE A 104 2.61 -16.92 0.61
C PHE A 104 4.07 -17.43 0.67
N CYS A 105 4.95 -16.73 1.37
CA CYS A 105 6.34 -17.16 1.49
C CYS A 105 6.49 -18.44 2.32
N GLY A 106 5.63 -18.62 3.34
CA GLY A 106 5.59 -19.81 4.18
C GLY A 106 5.27 -21.08 3.41
N GLU A 107 4.39 -21.01 2.38
CA GLU A 107 4.11 -22.14 1.47
C GLU A 107 5.37 -22.69 0.77
N PHE A 108 6.40 -21.87 0.61
CA PHE A 108 7.68 -22.22 -0.02
C PHE A 108 8.85 -22.31 0.98
N ASN A 109 8.54 -22.52 2.26
CA ASN A 109 9.51 -22.67 3.36
C ASN A 109 10.40 -21.43 3.59
N HIS A 110 9.92 -20.25 3.24
CA HIS A 110 10.59 -18.98 3.53
C HIS A 110 9.92 -18.27 4.71
N ASN A 111 10.63 -18.19 5.84
CA ASN A 111 10.19 -17.39 7.00
C ASN A 111 10.64 -15.94 6.82
N VAL A 112 9.74 -15.07 6.37
CA VAL A 112 10.03 -13.65 6.17
C VAL A 112 10.00 -12.92 7.51
N LYS A 113 11.11 -12.27 7.85
CA LYS A 113 11.18 -11.31 8.96
C LYS A 113 10.98 -9.91 8.40
N PHE A 114 10.01 -9.20 8.93
CA PHE A 114 9.73 -7.82 8.52
C PHE A 114 10.50 -6.82 9.39
N PRO A 115 11.00 -5.73 8.78
CA PRO A 115 11.63 -4.65 9.54
C PRO A 115 10.61 -3.99 10.49
N SER A 116 11.05 -3.55 11.65
CA SER A 116 10.25 -2.95 12.71
C SER A 116 10.83 -1.57 13.10
N PRO A 117 10.02 -0.60 13.52
CA PRO A 117 8.56 -0.67 13.75
C PRO A 117 7.71 -0.66 12.48
N TYR A 118 6.41 -1.00 12.64
CA TYR A 118 5.40 -0.90 11.58
C TYR A 118 4.69 0.45 11.66
N LEU A 119 4.50 1.09 10.52
CA LEU A 119 3.74 2.32 10.38
C LEU A 119 2.57 2.08 9.43
N ASP A 120 1.36 2.35 9.90
CA ASP A 120 0.16 2.27 9.08
C ASP A 120 -0.26 3.66 8.60
N THR A 121 -0.26 3.88 7.29
CA THR A 121 -0.67 5.17 6.73
C THR A 121 -2.15 5.49 6.98
N ARG A 122 -3.01 4.48 7.24
CA ARG A 122 -4.40 4.71 7.66
C ARG A 122 -4.46 5.38 9.01
N ASP A 123 -3.63 4.95 9.97
CA ASP A 123 -3.59 5.53 11.31
C ASP A 123 -3.00 6.93 11.29
N ILE A 124 -1.95 7.15 10.49
CA ILE A 124 -1.40 8.49 10.25
C ILE A 124 -2.49 9.42 9.68
N CYS A 125 -3.20 8.99 8.65
CA CYS A 125 -4.28 9.78 8.05
C CYS A 125 -5.45 9.98 9.02
N ARG A 126 -5.83 8.96 9.79
CA ARG A 126 -6.87 9.09 10.81
C ARG A 126 -6.51 10.16 11.84
N ALA A 127 -5.31 10.11 12.39
CA ALA A 127 -4.84 11.08 13.38
C ALA A 127 -4.74 12.50 12.81
N THR A 128 -4.30 12.64 11.56
CA THR A 128 -3.98 13.95 10.97
C THR A 128 -5.14 14.56 10.20
N LEU A 129 -5.95 13.77 9.46
CA LEU A 129 -6.95 14.27 8.52
C LEU A 129 -8.41 14.15 9.02
N ALA A 130 -8.72 13.21 9.92
CA ALA A 130 -10.07 13.09 10.45
C ALA A 130 -10.55 14.37 11.17
N PRO A 131 -9.71 15.12 11.93
CA PRO A 131 -10.10 16.40 12.49
C PRO A 131 -10.50 17.46 11.46
N PHE A 132 -10.10 17.26 10.21
CA PHE A 132 -10.43 18.15 9.08
C PHE A 132 -11.58 17.62 8.21
N GLY A 133 -12.27 16.54 8.66
CA GLY A 133 -13.49 16.02 8.03
C GLY A 133 -13.28 14.84 7.07
N LEU A 134 -12.13 14.19 7.06
CA LEU A 134 -11.96 12.91 6.35
C LEU A 134 -12.71 11.81 7.11
N GLN A 135 -13.67 11.16 6.45
CA GLN A 135 -14.49 10.10 7.05
C GLN A 135 -14.02 8.69 6.72
N SER A 136 -13.54 8.49 5.50
CA SER A 136 -13.08 7.17 5.02
C SER A 136 -11.56 7.14 4.84
N MET A 137 -10.94 6.08 5.36
CA MET A 137 -9.49 5.86 5.33
C MET A 137 -9.04 5.01 4.15
N SER A 138 -9.82 4.88 3.07
CA SER A 138 -9.31 4.28 1.82
C SER A 138 -8.35 5.23 1.10
N LEU A 139 -7.36 4.70 0.39
CA LEU A 139 -6.41 5.51 -0.38
C LEU A 139 -7.12 6.43 -1.38
N ASP A 140 -8.20 5.95 -2.04
CA ASP A 140 -9.00 6.78 -2.94
C ASP A 140 -9.59 8.01 -2.24
N ASN A 141 -10.21 7.80 -1.08
CA ASN A 141 -10.83 8.91 -0.33
C ASN A 141 -9.78 9.85 0.25
N ILE A 142 -8.63 9.35 0.70
CA ILE A 142 -7.53 10.18 1.16
C ILE A 142 -6.99 11.04 0.02
N CYS A 143 -6.71 10.45 -1.13
CA CYS A 143 -6.22 11.18 -2.30
C CYS A 143 -7.24 12.22 -2.79
N LEU A 144 -8.52 11.84 -2.88
CA LEU A 144 -9.60 12.77 -3.21
C LEU A 144 -9.70 13.93 -2.21
N PHE A 145 -9.64 13.62 -0.91
CA PHE A 145 -9.68 14.62 0.16
C PHE A 145 -8.54 15.63 0.08
N LEU A 146 -7.34 15.18 -0.29
CA LEU A 146 -6.14 16.00 -0.43
C LEU A 146 -6.03 16.69 -1.81
N GLY A 147 -6.96 16.39 -2.73
CA GLY A 147 -6.94 16.89 -4.09
C GLY A 147 -5.79 16.30 -4.92
N TRP A 148 -5.40 15.07 -4.64
CA TRP A 148 -4.39 14.33 -5.39
C TRP A 148 -5.04 13.48 -6.47
N GLU A 149 -4.48 13.53 -7.67
CA GLU A 149 -4.90 12.68 -8.77
C GLU A 149 -4.28 11.28 -8.64
N ARG A 150 -5.12 10.23 -8.75
CA ARG A 150 -4.68 8.82 -8.82
C ARG A 150 -4.80 8.32 -10.26
N ARG A 151 -3.68 8.25 -10.97
CA ARG A 151 -3.65 7.89 -12.41
C ARG A 151 -3.70 6.38 -12.67
N LYS A 152 -3.23 5.56 -11.74
CA LYS A 152 -3.12 4.10 -11.86
C LYS A 152 -3.50 3.42 -10.56
N ALA A 153 -4.65 3.80 -9.97
CA ALA A 153 -5.15 3.17 -8.76
C ALA A 153 -5.21 1.63 -8.90
N HIS A 154 -5.03 0.95 -7.78
CA HIS A 154 -5.11 -0.50 -7.68
C HIS A 154 -4.04 -1.25 -8.50
N THR A 155 -2.81 -0.79 -8.38
CA THR A 155 -1.61 -1.60 -8.64
C THR A 155 -0.70 -1.45 -7.43
N ALA A 156 -0.12 -2.54 -6.97
CA ALA A 156 0.72 -2.55 -5.76
C ALA A 156 1.78 -1.44 -5.77
N MET A 157 2.42 -1.19 -6.91
CA MET A 157 3.42 -0.11 -7.02
C MET A 157 2.80 1.29 -6.90
N SER A 158 1.63 1.54 -7.52
CA SER A 158 1.00 2.87 -7.43
C SER A 158 0.48 3.16 -6.02
N ASP A 159 0.01 2.14 -5.31
CA ASP A 159 -0.50 2.28 -3.96
C ASP A 159 0.67 2.50 -2.97
N CYS A 160 1.84 1.86 -3.19
CA CYS A 160 3.09 2.24 -2.53
C CYS A 160 3.48 3.71 -2.78
N GLU A 161 3.36 4.21 -4.02
CA GLU A 161 3.67 5.61 -4.35
C GLU A 161 2.73 6.59 -3.63
N ASP A 162 1.45 6.25 -3.48
CA ASP A 162 0.51 7.05 -2.70
C ASP A 162 0.84 7.01 -1.20
N CYS A 163 1.24 5.87 -0.64
CA CYS A 163 1.76 5.78 0.74
C CYS A 163 3.01 6.64 0.94
N VAL A 164 3.94 6.67 -0.02
CA VAL A 164 5.10 7.57 0.00
C VAL A 164 4.68 9.04 0.03
N LYS A 165 3.67 9.44 -0.77
CA LYS A 165 3.13 10.81 -0.74
C LYS A 165 2.53 11.16 0.62
N ILE A 166 1.80 10.21 1.24
CA ILE A 166 1.25 10.37 2.59
C ILE A 166 2.38 10.59 3.60
N LEU A 167 3.40 9.74 3.62
CA LEU A 167 4.55 9.88 4.52
C LEU A 167 5.22 11.25 4.37
N ARG A 168 5.52 11.66 3.14
CA ARG A 168 6.16 12.96 2.86
C ARG A 168 5.33 14.16 3.28
N SER A 169 4.02 14.04 3.25
CA SER A 169 3.11 15.14 3.55
C SER A 169 2.72 15.20 5.03
N LEU A 170 2.65 14.05 5.70
CA LEU A 170 2.06 13.91 7.02
C LEU A 170 3.05 13.45 8.11
N CYS A 171 4.29 13.13 7.78
CA CYS A 171 5.26 12.62 8.75
C CYS A 171 6.62 13.36 8.75
N PRO A 172 6.81 14.39 9.56
CA PRO A 172 5.82 15.24 10.24
C PRO A 172 5.13 16.20 9.26
N PRO A 173 3.88 16.57 9.51
CA PRO A 173 3.19 17.53 8.64
C PRO A 173 3.82 18.91 8.76
N SER A 174 4.07 19.55 7.63
CA SER A 174 4.61 20.91 7.63
C SER A 174 3.55 21.93 8.07
N THR A 175 3.96 23.05 8.66
CA THR A 175 3.06 24.16 9.02
C THR A 175 2.23 24.63 7.82
N ARG A 176 2.86 24.71 6.63
CA ARG A 176 2.17 25.09 5.38
C ARG A 176 1.08 24.09 5.01
N PHE A 177 1.32 22.77 5.23
CA PHE A 177 0.34 21.74 4.97
C PHE A 177 -0.85 21.82 5.95
N ILE A 178 -0.59 22.05 7.22
CA ILE A 178 -1.63 22.25 8.25
C ILE A 178 -2.49 23.48 7.92
N LEU A 179 -1.89 24.60 7.55
CA LEU A 179 -2.62 25.80 7.13
C LEU A 179 -3.52 25.50 5.92
N ARG A 180 -3.03 24.75 4.93
CA ARG A 180 -3.84 24.31 3.79
C ARG A 180 -5.06 23.49 4.23
N LEU A 181 -4.89 22.56 5.17
CA LEU A 181 -6.01 21.75 5.69
C LEU A 181 -7.07 22.63 6.38
N HIS A 182 -6.67 23.61 7.18
CA HIS A 182 -7.61 24.58 7.79
C HIS A 182 -8.37 25.37 6.73
N THR A 183 -7.70 25.88 5.70
CA THR A 183 -8.36 26.58 4.59
C THR A 183 -9.36 25.70 3.86
N MET A 184 -8.98 24.44 3.57
CA MET A 184 -9.88 23.46 2.92
C MET A 184 -11.12 23.16 3.78
N LYS A 185 -10.95 23.02 5.10
CA LYS A 185 -12.05 22.82 6.04
C LYS A 185 -13.01 24.02 5.99
N MET A 186 -12.50 25.22 6.13
CA MET A 186 -13.30 26.47 6.08
C MET A 186 -14.08 26.61 4.77
N ILE A 187 -13.45 26.32 3.61
CA ILE A 187 -14.14 26.35 2.31
C ILE A 187 -15.29 25.33 2.24
N ARG A 188 -15.11 24.12 2.80
CA ARG A 188 -16.16 23.10 2.83
C ARG A 188 -17.33 23.52 3.71
N GLU A 189 -17.05 24.10 4.88
CA GLU A 189 -18.06 24.62 5.79
C GLU A 189 -18.88 25.74 5.13
N ILE A 190 -18.23 26.70 4.45
CA ILE A 190 -18.91 27.76 3.70
C ILE A 190 -19.79 27.19 2.58
N ARG A 191 -19.31 26.21 1.81
CA ARG A 191 -20.08 25.56 0.75
C ARG A 191 -21.29 24.76 1.29
N GLY A 192 -21.15 24.13 2.45
CA GLY A 192 -22.25 23.44 3.13
C GLY A 192 -23.30 24.37 3.72
N LEU A 193 -22.98 25.66 3.94
CA LEU A 193 -23.93 26.68 4.38
C LEU A 193 -24.71 27.31 3.21
N ILE A 194 -24.25 27.14 1.98
CA ILE A 194 -24.82 27.73 0.75
C ILE A 194 -25.67 26.68 -0.02
N SER A 195 -25.56 25.39 0.34
CA SER A 195 -26.34 24.28 -0.23
C SER A 195 -27.55 23.94 0.64
#